data_3cd9fbe8d17ae563c03ca4b692345be3
#
_entry.id   3cd9fbe8d17ae563c03ca4b692345be3
#
_cell.length_a   1.000
_cell.length_b   1.000
_cell.length_c   1.000
_cell.angle_alpha   90.00
_cell.angle_beta   90.00
_cell.angle_gamma   90.00
#
_symmetry.space_group_name_H-M   'P 1'
#
loop_
_entity.id
_entity.type
_entity.pdbx_description
1 polymer ?
#
loop_
_entity_poly.entity_id
_entity_poly.type
_entity_poly.pdbx_seq_one_letter_code
_entity_poly.pdbx_strand_id
1 'polypeptide(L)'
;MKETGYLYIIHMTPKYRHARHYIGFAYDVDARFNKHRKGQGARLTQVAVQAGCKLQVAVIGRGTRHDERKLKNEGHSARHCPFCKGLTKHK
;
A
#
# COMPACT_ATOMS: atom_id res chain seq x y z
N MET A 1 21.17 -9.76 12.29
CA MET A 1 20.82 -10.06 10.91
C MET A 1 19.54 -9.34 10.53
N LYS A 2 19.53 -8.72 9.38
CA LYS A 2 18.35 -8.03 8.94
C LYS A 2 17.37 -8.97 8.27
N GLU A 3 16.12 -8.76 8.56
CA GLU A 3 15.08 -9.55 7.95
C GLU A 3 14.54 -8.81 6.74
N THR A 4 14.39 -9.55 5.67
CA THR A 4 13.89 -9.02 4.42
C THR A 4 12.48 -9.53 4.20
N GLY A 5 11.60 -8.61 3.88
CA GLY A 5 10.23 -8.95 3.53
C GLY A 5 9.87 -8.30 2.23
N TYR A 6 8.62 -7.89 2.11
CA TYR A 6 8.12 -7.31 0.88
C TYR A 6 7.59 -5.91 1.13
N LEU A 7 7.87 -5.04 0.19
CA LEU A 7 7.29 -3.70 0.17
C LEU A 7 6.06 -3.75 -0.73
N TYR A 8 4.98 -3.19 -0.25
CA TYR A 8 3.74 -3.19 -1.02
C TYR A 8 3.12 -1.81 -0.99
N ILE A 9 2.26 -1.57 -1.96
CA ILE A 9 1.52 -0.33 -2.01
C ILE A 9 0.05 -0.67 -2.11
N ILE A 10 -0.77 0.06 -1.37
CA ILE A 10 -2.21 -0.05 -1.44
C ILE A 10 -2.74 1.20 -2.12
N HIS A 11 -3.56 0.98 -3.13
CA HIS A 11 -4.22 2.04 -3.88
C HIS A 11 -5.66 2.12 -3.41
N MET A 12 -6.10 3.32 -3.04
CA MET A 12 -7.44 3.54 -2.51
C MET A 12 -8.30 4.24 -3.54
N THR A 13 -9.51 3.71 -3.77
CA THR A 13 -10.43 4.27 -4.75
C THR A 13 -11.81 4.41 -4.13
N PRO A 14 -12.40 5.60 -4.14
CA PRO A 14 -11.74 6.87 -4.41
C PRO A 14 -10.70 7.18 -3.35
N LYS A 15 -9.90 8.20 -3.57
CA LYS A 15 -8.91 8.53 -2.55
C LYS A 15 -9.64 9.01 -1.29
N TYR A 16 -9.02 8.72 -0.16
CA TYR A 16 -9.58 9.15 1.11
C TYR A 16 -8.95 10.49 1.47
N ARG A 17 -9.74 11.55 1.38
CA ARG A 17 -9.25 12.92 1.56
C ARG A 17 -8.11 13.18 0.57
N HIS A 18 -6.89 13.35 1.06
CA HIS A 18 -5.74 13.57 0.20
C HIS A 18 -4.92 12.32 -0.02
N ALA A 19 -5.32 11.20 0.57
CA ALA A 19 -4.53 9.98 0.54
C ALA A 19 -5.08 9.03 -0.50
N ARG A 20 -4.23 8.63 -1.44
CA ARG A 20 -4.57 7.61 -2.42
C ARG A 20 -3.76 6.36 -2.22
N HIS A 21 -2.63 6.45 -1.55
CA HIS A 21 -1.71 5.33 -1.44
C HIS A 21 -1.25 5.13 -0.03
N TYR A 22 -0.94 3.88 0.28
CA TYR A 22 -0.31 3.50 1.52
C TYR A 22 0.82 2.53 1.20
N ILE A 23 2.02 2.82 1.64
CA ILE A 23 3.16 1.94 1.47
C ILE A 23 3.40 1.20 2.76
N GLY A 24 3.57 -0.11 2.67
CA GLY A 24 3.77 -0.94 3.83
C GLY A 24 4.83 -2.00 3.62
N PHE A 25 5.11 -2.70 4.70
CA PHE A 25 6.08 -3.78 4.74
C PHE A 25 5.43 -4.99 5.39
N ALA A 26 5.64 -6.16 4.81
CA ALA A 26 5.13 -7.39 5.39
C ALA A 26 5.92 -8.57 4.88
N TYR A 27 5.95 -9.62 5.69
CA TYR A 27 6.52 -10.89 5.25
C TYR A 27 5.50 -11.68 4.44
N ASP A 28 4.23 -11.50 4.77
CA ASP A 28 3.12 -12.15 4.05
C ASP A 28 2.16 -11.03 3.65
N VAL A 29 2.29 -10.59 2.39
CA VAL A 29 1.51 -9.46 1.92
C VAL A 29 0.03 -9.79 1.85
N ASP A 30 -0.32 -11.01 1.46
CA ASP A 30 -1.73 -11.38 1.36
C ASP A 30 -2.40 -11.33 2.73
N ALA A 31 -1.75 -11.87 3.75
CA ALA A 31 -2.31 -11.84 5.10
C ALA A 31 -2.45 -10.40 5.59
N ARG A 32 -1.44 -9.58 5.34
CA ARG A 32 -1.48 -8.20 5.78
C ARG A 32 -2.56 -7.43 5.03
N PHE A 33 -2.70 -7.67 3.74
CA PHE A 33 -3.72 -6.99 2.96
C PHE A 33 -5.12 -7.36 3.44
N ASN A 34 -5.32 -8.62 3.82
CA ASN A 34 -6.61 -9.01 4.38
C ASN A 34 -6.94 -8.22 5.65
N LYS A 35 -5.95 -7.97 6.49
CA LYS A 35 -6.16 -7.14 7.67
C LYS A 35 -6.54 -5.71 7.29
N HIS A 36 -5.87 -5.15 6.29
CA HIS A 36 -6.21 -3.80 5.84
C HIS A 36 -7.66 -3.75 5.34
N ARG A 37 -8.06 -4.75 4.57
CA ARG A 37 -9.42 -4.78 4.02
C ARG A 37 -10.48 -4.88 5.10
N LYS A 38 -10.13 -5.52 6.21
CA LYS A 38 -11.07 -5.66 7.33
C LYS A 38 -11.04 -4.46 8.27
N GLY A 39 -10.24 -3.47 7.96
CA GLY A 39 -10.12 -2.30 8.83
C GLY A 39 -9.29 -2.55 10.05
N GLN A 40 -8.40 -3.53 10.02
CA GLN A 40 -7.58 -3.92 11.16
C GLN A 40 -6.11 -3.63 10.95
N GLY A 41 -5.75 -3.02 9.84
CA GLY A 41 -4.37 -2.70 9.55
C GLY A 41 -4.00 -1.32 10.07
N ALA A 42 -3.29 -0.56 9.23
CA ALA A 42 -2.89 0.79 9.60
C ALA A 42 -4.09 1.71 9.74
N ARG A 43 -3.89 2.77 10.49
CA ARG A 43 -4.98 3.72 10.74
C ARG A 43 -5.53 4.29 9.45
N LEU A 44 -4.65 4.66 8.51
CA LEU A 44 -5.12 5.23 7.26
C LEU A 44 -6.02 4.28 6.49
N THR A 45 -5.60 3.03 6.34
CA THR A 45 -6.43 2.08 5.61
C THR A 45 -7.70 1.74 6.39
N GLN A 46 -7.64 1.78 7.72
CA GLN A 46 -8.82 1.56 8.53
C GLN A 46 -9.90 2.59 8.24
N VAL A 47 -9.53 3.88 8.28
CA VAL A 47 -10.52 4.92 8.05
C VAL A 47 -10.97 4.94 6.60
N ALA A 48 -10.08 4.59 5.67
CA ALA A 48 -10.46 4.53 4.26
C ALA A 48 -11.52 3.46 4.02
N VAL A 49 -11.32 2.28 4.61
CA VAL A 49 -12.31 1.21 4.48
C VAL A 49 -13.64 1.64 5.10
N GLN A 50 -13.61 2.28 6.25
CA GLN A 50 -14.83 2.74 6.89
C GLN A 50 -15.55 3.77 6.05
N ALA A 51 -14.81 4.53 5.26
CA ALA A 51 -15.39 5.53 4.37
C ALA A 51 -15.87 4.95 3.05
N GLY A 52 -15.71 3.64 2.85
CA GLY A 52 -16.19 2.99 1.64
C GLY A 52 -15.19 2.91 0.51
N CYS A 53 -13.92 3.23 0.77
CA CYS A 53 -12.91 3.14 -0.26
C CYS A 53 -12.57 1.68 -0.56
N LYS A 54 -12.32 1.40 -1.82
CA LYS A 54 -11.83 0.10 -2.23
C LYS A 54 -10.32 0.09 -2.19
N LEU A 55 -9.76 -1.02 -1.77
CA LEU A 55 -8.31 -1.17 -1.66
C LEU A 55 -7.82 -2.15 -2.71
N GLN A 56 -6.70 -1.81 -3.34
CA GLN A 56 -5.99 -2.70 -4.25
C GLN A 56 -4.54 -2.73 -3.81
N VAL A 57 -3.90 -3.88 -3.88
CA VAL A 57 -2.54 -4.03 -3.41
C VAL A 57 -1.63 -4.53 -4.52
N ALA A 58 -0.39 -4.06 -4.51
CA ALA A 58 0.65 -4.56 -5.39
C ALA A 58 1.96 -4.64 -4.61
N VAL A 59 2.71 -5.70 -4.85
CA VAL A 59 4.06 -5.81 -4.31
C VAL A 59 4.97 -5.00 -5.21
N ILE A 60 5.73 -4.08 -4.61
CA ILE A 60 6.59 -3.20 -5.39
C ILE A 60 8.07 -3.51 -5.21
N GLY A 61 8.40 -4.45 -4.35
CA GLY A 61 9.78 -4.85 -4.21
C GLY A 61 10.02 -5.62 -2.93
N ARG A 62 11.26 -6.01 -2.74
CA ARG A 62 11.69 -6.63 -1.50
C ARG A 62 12.57 -5.66 -0.75
N GLY A 63 12.56 -5.76 0.58
CA GLY A 63 13.39 -4.89 1.36
C GLY A 63 13.12 -5.05 2.84
N THR A 64 13.54 -4.06 3.60
CA THR A 64 13.40 -4.04 5.04
C THR A 64 12.47 -2.93 5.46
N ARG A 65 12.20 -2.88 6.76
CA ARG A 65 11.39 -1.76 7.28
C ARG A 65 12.09 -0.43 7.07
N HIS A 66 13.40 -0.44 7.03
CA HIS A 66 14.14 0.78 6.72
C HIS A 66 13.84 1.25 5.30
N ASP A 67 13.78 0.30 4.35
CA ASP A 67 13.45 0.64 2.97
C ASP A 67 12.04 1.18 2.87
N GLU A 68 11.11 0.62 3.64
CA GLU A 68 9.75 1.13 3.68
C GLU A 68 9.71 2.59 4.12
N ARG A 69 10.47 2.89 5.17
CA ARG A 69 10.51 4.26 5.68
C ARG A 69 11.07 5.22 4.66
N LYS A 70 12.10 4.78 3.94
CA LYS A 70 12.67 5.63 2.90
C LYS A 70 11.67 5.93 1.81
N LEU A 71 10.92 4.92 1.38
CA LEU A 71 9.90 5.14 0.36
C LEU A 71 8.82 6.11 0.83
N LYS A 72 8.40 5.98 2.08
CA LYS A 72 7.38 6.88 2.61
C LYS A 72 7.89 8.31 2.67
N ASN A 73 9.16 8.48 3.02
CA ASN A 73 9.73 9.82 3.14
C ASN A 73 9.94 10.50 1.80
N GLU A 74 10.02 9.74 0.72
CA GLU A 74 10.16 10.34 -0.61
C GLU A 74 8.95 11.14 -1.03
N GLY A 75 7.78 10.73 -0.55
CA GLY A 75 6.57 11.45 -0.90
C GLY A 75 6.11 11.26 -2.33
N HIS A 76 6.59 10.25 -3.03
CA HIS A 76 6.28 10.02 -4.42
C HIS A 76 5.63 8.66 -4.61
N SER A 77 4.65 8.34 -3.77
CA SER A 77 4.05 7.01 -3.80
C SER A 77 3.44 6.65 -5.15
N ALA A 78 2.90 7.64 -5.86
CA ALA A 78 2.29 7.37 -7.16
C ALA A 78 3.27 6.78 -8.17
N ARG A 79 4.55 7.08 -8.03
CA ARG A 79 5.57 6.56 -8.94
C ARG A 79 5.68 5.05 -8.84
N HIS A 80 5.35 4.50 -7.68
CA HIS A 80 5.50 3.07 -7.43
C HIS A 80 4.20 2.32 -7.62
N CYS A 81 3.12 3.01 -7.91
CA CYS A 81 1.80 2.40 -7.99
C CYS A 81 1.49 1.94 -9.40
N PRO A 82 1.40 0.63 -9.65
CA PRO A 82 1.06 0.16 -10.99
C PRO A 82 -0.34 0.56 -11.41
N PHE A 83 -1.24 0.71 -10.44
CA PHE A 83 -2.61 1.09 -10.78
C PHE A 83 -2.67 2.52 -11.32
N CYS A 84 -1.91 3.43 -10.73
CA CYS A 84 -1.84 4.80 -11.19
C CYS A 84 -1.18 4.90 -12.56
N LYS A 85 -0.20 4.05 -12.81
CA LYS A 85 0.51 4.07 -14.08
C LYS A 85 -0.27 3.41 -15.20
N GLY A 86 -1.42 2.84 -14.88
CA GLY A 86 -2.24 2.19 -15.87
C GLY A 86 -1.74 0.85 -16.33
N LEU A 87 -0.83 0.23 -15.58
CA LEU A 87 -0.30 -1.06 -15.96
C LEU A 87 -1.33 -2.17 -15.88
N THR A 88 -2.35 -1.96 -15.08
CA THR A 88 -3.42 -2.95 -14.92
C THR A 88 -4.63 -2.61 -15.76
N LYS A 89 -4.57 -1.52 -16.49
CA LYS A 89 -5.69 -1.11 -17.31
C LYS A 89 -5.50 -1.57 -18.73
N HIS A 90 -6.61 -1.71 -19.40
CA HIS A 90 -6.60 -2.03 -20.81
C HIS A 90 -7.21 -0.87 -21.57
N LYS A 91 -6.50 -0.44 -22.53
CA LYS A 91 -6.94 0.70 -23.32
C LYS A 91 -7.81 0.22 -24.44
#